data_8546e59db1e7d780c109e389f57cb90c
#
_entry.id   8546e59db1e7d780c109e389f57cb90c
#
_cell.length_a   1.000
_cell.length_b   1.000
_cell.length_c   1.000
_cell.angle_alpha   90.00
_cell.angle_beta   90.00
_cell.angle_gamma   90.00
#
_symmetry.space_group_name_H-M   'P 1'
#
loop_
_entity.id
_entity.type
_entity.pdbx_description
1 polymer ?
#
loop_
_entity_poly.entity_id
_entity_poly.type
_entity_poly.pdbx_seq_one_letter_code
_entity_poly.pdbx_strand_id
1 'polypeptide(L)'
;MMANEKSPARITHCVLATSCLEMERNMYLEIKNISKTIKGNRVLDDISASMECGKIYGFRGQNGSGKTMLMRCICGLVIPDNGAIIVDGDELGKRISFPENLGALIENPGFIEHYSALDNMRAIASIKGIALENEMREILQEVGLDPDEKKSVKKYSLGMRQKLGIAIALMENPELIILDEPFNALDEKSVEKVKKIIKQRAEAGALIIVSCHDREILDQIADSIYYMEEGKIIRNEKK
;
A
#
# COMPACT_ATOMS: atom_id res chain seq x y z
N MET A 1 -15.87 -3.73 41.86
CA MET A 1 -14.67 -4.35 41.31
C MET A 1 -15.12 -5.23 40.16
N MET A 2 -15.17 -4.71 38.95
CA MET A 2 -15.46 -5.49 37.76
C MET A 2 -14.26 -5.30 36.82
N ALA A 3 -13.53 -6.39 36.60
CA ALA A 3 -12.39 -6.45 35.74
C ALA A 3 -12.86 -6.38 34.28
N ASN A 4 -12.32 -5.41 33.58
CA ASN A 4 -12.54 -5.19 32.15
C ASN A 4 -11.57 -6.12 31.40
N GLU A 5 -12.03 -7.30 30.99
CA GLU A 5 -11.28 -8.18 30.10
C GLU A 5 -11.22 -7.56 28.72
N LYS A 6 -10.07 -7.01 28.37
CA LYS A 6 -9.73 -6.65 26.99
C LYS A 6 -9.60 -7.95 26.19
N SER A 7 -10.51 -8.16 25.24
CA SER A 7 -10.42 -9.19 24.22
C SER A 7 -9.07 -9.13 23.51
N PRO A 8 -8.37 -10.27 23.29
CA PRO A 8 -7.12 -10.29 22.57
C PRO A 8 -7.36 -9.95 21.10
N ALA A 9 -6.45 -9.15 20.55
CA ALA A 9 -6.39 -8.74 19.16
C ALA A 9 -6.61 -9.92 18.20
N ARG A 10 -7.42 -9.70 17.19
CA ARG A 10 -7.64 -10.62 16.04
C ARG A 10 -6.37 -10.72 15.18
N ILE A 11 -5.39 -11.45 15.67
CA ILE A 11 -4.30 -11.97 14.86
C ILE A 11 -4.78 -13.36 14.44
N THR A 12 -5.38 -13.48 13.28
CA THR A 12 -5.55 -14.76 12.56
C THR A 12 -6.68 -14.67 11.53
N HIS A 13 -6.46 -14.07 10.38
CA HIS A 13 -7.38 -14.32 9.26
C HIS A 13 -6.72 -14.65 7.92
N CYS A 14 -5.40 -14.68 7.83
CA CYS A 14 -4.72 -15.04 6.58
C CYS A 14 -3.79 -16.26 6.66
N VAL A 15 -3.81 -17.03 7.74
CA VAL A 15 -2.98 -18.24 7.88
C VAL A 15 -3.88 -19.42 8.21
N LEU A 16 -4.12 -20.25 7.23
CA LEU A 16 -4.53 -21.65 7.16
C LEU A 16 -5.67 -21.86 6.14
N ALA A 17 -5.27 -22.05 4.88
CA ALA A 17 -6.19 -22.54 3.84
C ALA A 17 -6.38 -24.05 3.96
N THR A 18 -7.59 -24.50 4.22
CA THR A 18 -8.05 -25.85 3.87
C THR A 18 -9.58 -25.90 3.76
N SER A 19 -10.07 -26.01 2.56
CA SER A 19 -11.32 -26.56 2.05
C SER A 19 -12.12 -25.62 1.13
N CYS A 20 -12.93 -26.16 0.22
CA CYS A 20 -13.70 -25.45 -0.82
C CYS A 20 -14.65 -24.31 -0.34
N LEU A 21 -14.90 -24.21 0.96
CA LEU A 21 -15.65 -23.10 1.58
C LEU A 21 -14.77 -21.87 1.86
N GLU A 22 -13.45 -21.99 1.69
CA GLU A 22 -12.45 -20.92 1.94
C GLU A 22 -12.12 -20.12 0.67
N MET A 23 -12.51 -20.58 -0.52
CA MET A 23 -12.29 -19.83 -1.76
C MET A 23 -13.09 -18.51 -1.83
N GLU A 24 -14.21 -18.38 -1.10
CA GLU A 24 -14.97 -17.12 -1.00
C GLU A 24 -14.36 -16.13 0.01
N ARG A 25 -13.42 -16.56 0.87
CA ARG A 25 -12.76 -15.70 1.89
C ARG A 25 -11.43 -15.10 1.46
N ASN A 26 -10.90 -15.44 0.29
CA ASN A 26 -9.62 -14.89 -0.19
C ASN A 26 -9.75 -13.49 -0.80
N MET A 27 -10.97 -13.02 -1.08
CA MET A 27 -11.21 -11.71 -1.65
C MET A 27 -11.09 -10.66 -0.55
N TYR A 28 -10.01 -9.88 -0.57
CA TYR A 28 -9.75 -8.86 0.43
C TYR A 28 -10.20 -7.47 -0.03
N LEU A 29 -10.07 -7.16 -1.31
CA LEU A 29 -10.45 -5.87 -1.88
C LEU A 29 -11.37 -6.06 -3.08
N GLU A 30 -12.55 -5.46 -3.03
CA GLU A 30 -13.47 -5.39 -4.16
C GLU A 30 -13.74 -3.94 -4.54
N ILE A 31 -13.56 -3.62 -5.81
CA ILE A 31 -13.88 -2.33 -6.41
C ILE A 31 -15.04 -2.57 -7.37
N LYS A 32 -16.17 -1.88 -7.14
CA LYS A 32 -17.43 -2.08 -7.88
C LYS A 32 -17.85 -0.81 -8.59
N ASN A 33 -17.63 -0.73 -9.89
CA ASN A 33 -18.10 0.33 -10.81
C ASN A 33 -17.82 1.75 -10.30
N ILE A 34 -16.64 1.98 -9.71
CA ILE A 34 -16.31 3.30 -9.17
C ILE A 34 -16.03 4.30 -10.29
N SER A 35 -16.54 5.51 -10.09
CA SER A 35 -16.27 6.66 -10.95
C SER A 35 -15.97 7.88 -10.10
N LYS A 36 -15.10 8.77 -10.60
CA LYS A 36 -14.74 10.01 -9.93
C LYS A 36 -14.54 11.15 -10.92
N THR A 37 -15.17 12.28 -10.64
CA THR A 37 -15.02 13.52 -11.40
C THR A 37 -14.39 14.59 -10.53
N ILE A 38 -13.38 15.28 -11.04
CA ILE A 38 -12.71 16.39 -10.35
C ILE A 38 -12.70 17.59 -11.27
N LYS A 39 -13.29 18.71 -10.82
CA LYS A 39 -13.39 19.98 -11.58
C LYS A 39 -13.94 19.77 -13.00
N GLY A 40 -14.94 18.90 -13.16
CA GLY A 40 -15.56 18.58 -14.44
C GLY A 40 -14.85 17.52 -15.28
N ASN A 41 -13.63 17.11 -14.92
CA ASN A 41 -12.88 16.05 -15.62
C ASN A 41 -13.15 14.70 -14.95
N ARG A 42 -13.56 13.69 -15.71
CA ARG A 42 -13.74 12.33 -15.23
C ARG A 42 -12.36 11.65 -15.13
N VAL A 43 -11.89 11.47 -13.91
CA VAL A 43 -10.56 10.93 -13.61
C VAL A 43 -10.56 9.43 -13.33
N LEU A 44 -11.71 8.86 -12.94
CA LEU A 44 -12.01 7.43 -12.91
C LEU A 44 -13.35 7.19 -13.57
N ASP A 45 -13.45 6.17 -14.41
CA ASP A 45 -14.61 5.86 -15.22
C ASP A 45 -14.91 4.37 -15.20
N ASP A 46 -15.90 3.98 -14.39
CA ASP A 46 -16.44 2.62 -14.28
C ASP A 46 -15.36 1.54 -13.97
N ILE A 47 -14.53 1.82 -12.98
CA ILE A 47 -13.47 0.89 -12.55
C ILE A 47 -14.07 -0.24 -11.72
N SER A 48 -13.78 -1.48 -12.12
CA SER A 48 -14.10 -2.68 -11.34
C SER A 48 -12.89 -3.60 -11.29
N ALA A 49 -12.55 -4.10 -10.10
CA ALA A 49 -11.46 -5.02 -9.87
C ALA A 49 -11.67 -5.80 -8.58
N SER A 50 -11.08 -6.98 -8.49
CA SER A 50 -11.11 -7.82 -7.29
C SER A 50 -9.70 -8.34 -7.01
N MET A 51 -9.29 -8.30 -5.75
CA MET A 51 -7.91 -8.59 -5.33
C MET A 51 -7.89 -9.44 -4.07
N GLU A 52 -6.97 -10.38 -4.03
CA GLU A 52 -6.82 -11.39 -2.99
C GLU A 52 -5.62 -11.10 -2.09
N CYS A 53 -5.68 -11.56 -0.84
CA CYS A 53 -4.54 -11.59 0.07
C CYS A 53 -3.37 -12.39 -0.52
N GLY A 54 -2.15 -12.04 -0.11
CA GLY A 54 -0.92 -12.75 -0.51
C GLY A 54 -0.54 -12.56 -1.97
N LYS A 55 -1.12 -11.55 -2.65
CA LYS A 55 -0.91 -11.27 -4.07
C LYS A 55 -0.41 -9.85 -4.30
N ILE A 56 0.32 -9.68 -5.41
CA ILE A 56 0.84 -8.40 -5.86
C ILE A 56 0.11 -8.00 -7.15
N TYR A 57 -0.57 -6.86 -7.09
CA TYR A 57 -1.30 -6.28 -8.23
C TYR A 57 -0.58 -5.03 -8.73
N GLY A 58 -0.10 -5.11 -9.96
CA GLY A 58 0.54 -3.99 -10.65
C GLY A 58 -0.49 -3.11 -11.38
N PHE A 59 -0.38 -1.80 -11.25
CA PHE A 59 -1.12 -0.83 -12.05
C PHE A 59 -0.17 -0.10 -12.99
N ARG A 60 -0.36 -0.26 -14.29
CA ARG A 60 0.43 0.37 -15.34
C ARG A 60 -0.40 1.34 -16.16
N GLY A 61 0.17 2.47 -16.52
CA GLY A 61 -0.45 3.49 -17.38
C GLY A 61 0.38 4.77 -17.39
N GLN A 62 0.10 5.63 -18.35
CA GLN A 62 0.78 6.93 -18.43
C GLN A 62 0.44 7.84 -17.23
N ASN A 63 1.19 8.92 -17.06
CA ASN A 63 0.85 9.96 -16.09
C ASN A 63 -0.53 10.54 -16.43
N GLY A 64 -1.38 10.70 -15.41
CA GLY A 64 -2.76 11.14 -15.61
C GLY A 64 -3.76 10.04 -15.98
N SER A 65 -3.35 8.77 -16.11
CA SER A 65 -4.28 7.67 -16.41
C SER A 65 -5.24 7.29 -15.26
N GLY A 66 -5.09 7.89 -14.07
CA GLY A 66 -5.98 7.65 -12.91
C GLY A 66 -5.41 6.75 -11.82
N LYS A 67 -4.20 6.17 -11.94
CA LYS A 67 -3.60 5.25 -10.96
C LYS A 67 -3.58 5.81 -9.54
N THR A 68 -2.96 6.97 -9.37
CA THR A 68 -2.88 7.64 -8.05
C THR A 68 -4.27 7.96 -7.49
N MET A 69 -5.21 8.36 -8.34
CA MET A 69 -6.60 8.63 -7.91
C MET A 69 -7.29 7.36 -7.43
N LEU A 70 -7.12 6.25 -8.15
CA LEU A 70 -7.62 4.94 -7.73
C LEU A 70 -7.04 4.53 -6.38
N MET A 71 -5.73 4.65 -6.20
CA MET A 71 -5.06 4.35 -4.93
C MET A 71 -5.56 5.23 -3.79
N ARG A 72 -5.78 6.53 -4.03
CA ARG A 72 -6.39 7.42 -3.03
C ARG A 72 -7.81 7.00 -2.66
N CYS A 73 -8.60 6.50 -3.61
CA CYS A 73 -9.94 5.97 -3.32
C CYS A 73 -9.85 4.70 -2.47
N ILE A 74 -8.93 3.77 -2.78
CA ILE A 74 -8.74 2.54 -2.00
C ILE A 74 -8.26 2.86 -0.57
N CYS A 75 -7.43 3.88 -0.40
CA CYS A 75 -7.01 4.35 0.94
C CYS A 75 -8.10 5.06 1.73
N GLY A 76 -9.27 5.36 1.14
CA GLY A 76 -10.32 6.17 1.78
C GLY A 76 -10.02 7.67 1.80
N LEU A 77 -8.95 8.14 1.15
CA LEU A 77 -8.58 9.55 1.07
C LEU A 77 -9.50 10.34 0.13
N VAL A 78 -10.13 9.66 -0.82
CA VAL A 78 -11.08 10.24 -1.77
C VAL A 78 -12.29 9.31 -1.87
N ILE A 79 -13.48 9.86 -1.70
CA ILE A 79 -14.73 9.10 -1.87
C ILE A 79 -15.10 9.11 -3.35
N PRO A 80 -15.36 7.95 -4.00
CA PRO A 80 -15.88 7.88 -5.35
C PRO A 80 -17.25 8.58 -5.46
N ASP A 81 -17.58 9.10 -6.63
CA ASP A 81 -18.92 9.70 -6.87
C ASP A 81 -19.97 8.62 -7.09
N ASN A 82 -19.57 7.47 -7.64
CA ASN A 82 -20.42 6.29 -7.84
C ASN A 82 -19.64 5.02 -7.54
N GLY A 83 -20.38 3.92 -7.32
CA GLY A 83 -19.83 2.61 -7.03
C GLY A 83 -19.46 2.44 -5.57
N ALA A 84 -18.69 1.39 -5.26
CA ALA A 84 -18.29 1.04 -3.90
C ALA A 84 -16.89 0.42 -3.88
N ILE A 85 -16.18 0.63 -2.78
CA ILE A 85 -14.92 -0.06 -2.46
C ILE A 85 -15.15 -0.79 -1.15
N ILE A 86 -14.89 -2.08 -1.15
CA ILE A 86 -15.08 -2.98 -0.01
C ILE A 86 -13.71 -3.55 0.35
N VAL A 87 -13.30 -3.39 1.59
CA VAL A 87 -12.03 -3.90 2.13
C VAL A 87 -12.36 -4.84 3.29
N ASP A 88 -11.93 -6.09 3.22
CA ASP A 88 -12.23 -7.15 4.20
C ASP A 88 -13.74 -7.23 4.58
N GLY A 89 -14.60 -7.05 3.58
CA GLY A 89 -16.06 -7.10 3.74
C GLY A 89 -16.72 -5.80 4.21
N ASP A 90 -15.95 -4.76 4.54
CA ASP A 90 -16.46 -3.46 4.97
C ASP A 90 -16.36 -2.39 3.89
N GLU A 91 -17.47 -1.70 3.62
CA GLU A 91 -17.55 -0.67 2.58
C GLU A 91 -16.97 0.66 3.07
N LEU A 92 -15.98 1.20 2.33
CA LEU A 92 -15.38 2.50 2.58
C LEU A 92 -16.40 3.63 2.41
N GLY A 93 -16.34 4.59 3.31
CA GLY A 93 -17.24 5.74 3.34
C GLY A 93 -18.63 5.47 3.94
N LYS A 94 -18.93 4.18 4.30
CA LYS A 94 -20.16 3.80 5.01
C LYS A 94 -19.90 3.17 6.35
N ARG A 95 -19.20 2.01 6.38
CA ARG A 95 -18.88 1.29 7.62
C ARG A 95 -17.55 1.73 8.21
N ILE A 96 -16.56 1.94 7.34
CA ILE A 96 -15.22 2.38 7.72
C ILE A 96 -14.84 3.61 6.90
N SER A 97 -14.06 4.52 7.49
CA SER A 97 -13.52 5.67 6.77
C SER A 97 -12.21 5.35 6.07
N PHE A 98 -11.41 4.47 6.67
CA PHE A 98 -10.10 4.03 6.17
C PHE A 98 -9.92 2.53 6.46
N PRO A 99 -9.17 1.79 5.63
CA PRO A 99 -8.77 0.43 5.97
C PRO A 99 -7.95 0.42 7.27
N GLU A 100 -8.22 -0.51 8.19
CA GLU A 100 -7.59 -0.53 9.52
C GLU A 100 -6.09 -0.81 9.46
N ASN A 101 -5.68 -1.80 8.64
CA ASN A 101 -4.30 -2.26 8.51
C ASN A 101 -3.71 -1.86 7.15
N LEU A 102 -3.66 -0.56 6.90
CA LEU A 102 -3.15 0.03 5.67
C LEU A 102 -1.75 0.60 5.87
N GLY A 103 -0.83 0.22 4.98
CA GLY A 103 0.43 0.93 4.74
C GLY A 103 0.41 1.56 3.35
N ALA A 104 0.65 2.85 3.25
CA ALA A 104 0.55 3.55 1.98
C ALA A 104 1.70 4.52 1.73
N LEU A 105 2.26 4.45 0.53
CA LEU A 105 3.13 5.45 -0.06
C LEU A 105 2.42 6.00 -1.29
N ILE A 106 1.85 7.19 -1.18
CA ILE A 106 1.14 7.86 -2.29
C ILE A 106 1.80 9.20 -2.56
N GLU A 107 2.24 9.40 -3.79
CA GLU A 107 2.97 10.60 -4.21
C GLU A 107 4.22 10.89 -3.35
N ASN A 108 4.47 12.15 -3.03
CA ASN A 108 5.60 12.55 -2.19
C ASN A 108 5.18 12.57 -0.73
N PRO A 109 5.68 11.66 0.10
CA PRO A 109 5.37 11.66 1.52
C PRO A 109 5.88 12.92 2.20
N GLY A 110 5.03 13.52 3.02
CA GLY A 110 5.41 14.62 3.91
C GLY A 110 6.18 14.08 5.10
N PHE A 111 7.41 14.57 5.31
CA PHE A 111 8.23 14.24 6.47
C PHE A 111 8.39 15.44 7.38
N ILE A 112 8.65 15.18 8.67
CA ILE A 112 9.12 16.22 9.60
C ILE A 112 10.59 16.47 9.24
N GLU A 113 10.85 17.53 8.52
CA GLU A 113 12.12 17.78 7.82
C GLU A 113 13.35 17.83 8.74
N HIS A 114 13.17 18.29 10.00
CA HIS A 114 14.26 18.41 10.96
C HIS A 114 14.56 17.11 11.73
N TYR A 115 13.72 16.09 11.58
CA TYR A 115 13.89 14.79 12.22
C TYR A 115 14.80 13.88 11.37
N SER A 116 15.42 12.91 12.04
CA SER A 116 16.08 11.77 11.38
C SER A 116 15.03 10.82 10.75
N ALA A 117 15.48 9.80 10.01
CA ALA A 117 14.58 8.76 9.50
C ALA A 117 13.85 8.05 10.64
N LEU A 118 14.59 7.59 11.65
CA LEU A 118 14.01 6.86 12.78
C LEU A 118 13.05 7.74 13.59
N ASP A 119 13.37 9.02 13.79
CA ASP A 119 12.46 9.93 14.52
C ASP A 119 11.17 10.21 13.74
N ASN A 120 11.21 10.28 12.40
CA ASN A 120 10.00 10.33 11.58
C ASN A 120 9.14 9.08 11.74
N MET A 121 9.75 7.90 11.74
CA MET A 121 9.02 6.63 11.96
C MET A 121 8.40 6.59 13.36
N ARG A 122 9.15 6.97 14.41
CA ARG A 122 8.62 7.07 15.79
C ARG A 122 7.43 8.01 15.90
N ALA A 123 7.50 9.17 15.23
CA ALA A 123 6.39 10.15 15.24
C ALA A 123 5.11 9.57 14.64
N ILE A 124 5.22 8.81 13.53
CA ILE A 124 4.05 8.17 12.89
C ILE A 124 3.59 6.96 13.71
N ALA A 125 4.52 6.11 14.16
CA ALA A 125 4.22 4.94 14.98
C ALA A 125 3.49 5.31 16.29
N SER A 126 3.77 6.49 16.84
CA SER A 126 3.11 6.97 18.07
C SER A 126 1.60 7.18 17.92
N ILE A 127 1.08 7.29 16.68
CA ILE A 127 -0.36 7.48 16.41
C ILE A 127 -1.14 6.21 16.78
N LYS A 128 -0.65 5.04 16.37
CA LYS A 128 -1.26 3.74 16.70
C LYS A 128 -0.65 3.10 17.95
N GLY A 129 0.61 3.37 18.24
CA GLY A 129 1.34 2.86 19.41
C GLY A 129 1.64 1.36 19.37
N ILE A 130 1.70 0.76 18.17
CA ILE A 130 1.89 -0.69 17.97
C ILE A 130 3.28 -1.06 17.46
N ALA A 131 3.96 -0.19 16.71
CA ALA A 131 5.29 -0.49 16.16
C ALA A 131 6.37 -0.45 17.23
N LEU A 132 7.22 -1.46 17.26
CA LEU A 132 8.39 -1.54 18.14
C LEU A 132 9.60 -0.85 17.51
N GLU A 133 10.47 -0.28 18.32
CA GLU A 133 11.65 0.44 17.82
C GLU A 133 12.61 -0.44 17.04
N ASN A 134 12.83 -1.68 17.48
CA ASN A 134 13.67 -2.64 16.76
C ASN A 134 13.10 -2.97 15.38
N GLU A 135 11.80 -3.12 15.23
CA GLU A 135 11.15 -3.34 13.93
C GLU A 135 11.35 -2.15 12.98
N MET A 136 11.19 -0.92 13.49
CA MET A 136 11.45 0.29 12.70
C MET A 136 12.91 0.35 12.23
N ARG A 137 13.84 -0.03 13.08
CA ARG A 137 15.28 -0.08 12.75
C ARG A 137 15.58 -1.14 11.69
N GLU A 138 15.00 -2.32 11.82
CA GLU A 138 15.13 -3.42 10.85
C GLU A 138 14.62 -3.02 9.47
N ILE A 139 13.42 -2.42 9.38
CA ILE A 139 12.86 -1.95 8.11
C ILE A 139 13.75 -0.87 7.46
N LEU A 140 14.29 0.08 8.24
CA LEU A 140 15.23 1.07 7.71
C LEU A 140 16.46 0.39 7.08
N GLN A 141 17.02 -0.63 7.73
CA GLN A 141 18.15 -1.40 7.18
C GLN A 141 17.73 -2.18 5.92
N GLU A 142 16.55 -2.79 5.92
CA GLU A 142 16.02 -3.52 4.75
C GLU A 142 15.94 -2.61 3.51
N VAL A 143 15.40 -1.39 3.65
CA VAL A 143 15.34 -0.44 2.53
C VAL A 143 16.69 0.22 2.22
N GLY A 144 17.71 -0.02 3.04
CA GLY A 144 19.08 0.48 2.86
C GLY A 144 19.27 1.90 3.37
N LEU A 145 18.64 2.23 4.49
CA LEU A 145 18.94 3.41 5.31
C LEU A 145 19.58 2.98 6.62
N ASP A 146 20.51 3.80 7.12
CA ASP A 146 21.11 3.58 8.44
C ASP A 146 20.18 4.11 9.54
N PRO A 147 19.66 3.25 10.45
CA PRO A 147 18.79 3.68 11.53
C PRO A 147 19.48 4.56 12.58
N ASP A 148 20.82 4.55 12.64
CA ASP A 148 21.60 5.37 13.57
C ASP A 148 22.01 6.71 12.97
N GLU A 149 21.72 6.94 11.69
CA GLU A 149 22.00 8.19 11.01
C GLU A 149 21.23 9.35 11.67
N LYS A 150 21.95 10.32 12.24
CA LYS A 150 21.37 11.54 12.85
C LYS A 150 21.03 12.65 11.86
N LYS A 151 21.37 12.46 10.59
CA LYS A 151 21.12 13.43 9.53
C LYS A 151 19.62 13.69 9.37
N SER A 152 19.21 14.97 9.35
CA SER A 152 17.82 15.33 9.16
C SER A 152 17.34 15.00 7.74
N VAL A 153 16.07 14.60 7.60
CA VAL A 153 15.43 14.24 6.32
C VAL A 153 15.47 15.40 5.32
N LYS A 154 15.54 16.64 5.79
CA LYS A 154 15.76 17.81 4.93
C LYS A 154 17.00 17.68 4.02
N LYS A 155 18.03 16.97 4.48
CA LYS A 155 19.29 16.77 3.76
C LYS A 155 19.32 15.45 2.96
N TYR A 156 18.22 14.71 2.92
CA TYR A 156 18.14 13.45 2.17
C TYR A 156 18.05 13.71 0.67
N SER A 157 18.70 12.84 -0.11
CA SER A 157 18.45 12.75 -1.55
C SER A 157 17.01 12.28 -1.81
N LEU A 158 16.52 12.47 -3.04
CA LEU A 158 15.20 11.99 -3.43
C LEU A 158 15.06 10.48 -3.19
N GLY A 159 16.09 9.68 -3.56
CA GLY A 159 16.09 8.24 -3.32
C GLY A 159 16.09 7.87 -1.84
N MET A 160 16.78 8.63 -0.96
CA MET A 160 16.69 8.40 0.49
C MET A 160 15.30 8.72 1.04
N ARG A 161 14.66 9.79 0.56
CA ARG A 161 13.27 10.12 0.91
C ARG A 161 12.30 9.03 0.45
N GLN A 162 12.50 8.50 -0.76
CA GLN A 162 11.72 7.40 -1.29
C GLN A 162 11.83 6.15 -0.42
N LYS A 163 13.06 5.77 -0.05
CA LYS A 163 13.31 4.63 0.86
C LYS A 163 12.62 4.82 2.21
N LEU A 164 12.68 6.01 2.78
CA LEU A 164 12.00 6.31 4.04
C LEU A 164 10.47 6.21 3.90
N GLY A 165 9.89 6.70 2.79
CA GLY A 165 8.47 6.56 2.51
C GLY A 165 8.03 5.10 2.40
N ILE A 166 8.83 4.26 1.73
CA ILE A 166 8.61 2.81 1.67
C ILE A 166 8.71 2.18 3.07
N ALA A 167 9.74 2.54 3.86
CA ALA A 167 9.89 2.01 5.22
C ALA A 167 8.69 2.33 6.10
N ILE A 168 8.16 3.56 6.03
CA ILE A 168 6.96 3.98 6.77
C ILE A 168 5.72 3.21 6.30
N ALA A 169 5.56 2.99 4.99
CA ALA A 169 4.44 2.23 4.47
C ALA A 169 4.47 0.75 4.88
N LEU A 170 5.64 0.21 5.19
CA LEU A 170 5.83 -1.19 5.57
C LEU A 170 5.89 -1.43 7.07
N MET A 171 6.09 -0.39 7.89
CA MET A 171 6.11 -0.55 9.33
C MET A 171 4.74 -1.02 9.83
N GLU A 172 4.69 -1.71 10.96
CA GLU A 172 3.46 -2.29 11.53
C GLU A 172 2.88 -3.49 10.75
N ASN A 173 3.61 -4.03 9.76
CA ASN A 173 3.21 -5.22 8.99
C ASN A 173 1.78 -5.16 8.47
N PRO A 174 1.42 -4.14 7.67
CA PRO A 174 0.05 -3.96 7.19
C PRO A 174 -0.42 -5.09 6.28
N GLU A 175 -1.72 -5.41 6.34
CA GLU A 175 -2.37 -6.41 5.49
C GLU A 175 -2.65 -5.87 4.08
N LEU A 176 -2.85 -4.56 3.95
CA LEU A 176 -2.97 -3.85 2.66
C LEU A 176 -1.81 -2.88 2.51
N ILE A 177 -1.02 -3.07 1.45
CA ILE A 177 0.12 -2.21 1.13
C ILE A 177 -0.12 -1.56 -0.22
N ILE A 178 -0.10 -0.23 -0.26
CA ILE A 178 -0.28 0.55 -1.49
C ILE A 178 0.97 1.40 -1.73
N LEU A 179 1.62 1.17 -2.86
CA LEU A 179 2.87 1.84 -3.23
C LEU A 179 2.70 2.52 -4.61
N ASP A 180 2.60 3.85 -4.60
CA ASP A 180 2.50 4.64 -5.83
C ASP A 180 3.91 5.03 -6.31
N GLU A 181 4.33 4.47 -7.44
CA GLU A 181 5.63 4.67 -8.07
C GLU A 181 6.83 4.48 -7.10
N PRO A 182 6.91 3.36 -6.34
CA PRO A 182 7.90 3.20 -5.27
C PRO A 182 9.35 3.11 -5.78
N PHE A 183 9.55 2.83 -7.06
CA PHE A 183 10.88 2.64 -7.65
C PHE A 183 11.49 3.92 -8.20
N ASN A 184 10.72 5.02 -8.21
CA ASN A 184 11.22 6.31 -8.67
C ASN A 184 12.41 6.80 -7.84
N ALA A 185 13.42 7.35 -8.52
CA ALA A 185 14.66 7.88 -7.92
C ALA A 185 15.51 6.86 -7.14
N LEU A 186 15.22 5.58 -7.23
CA LEU A 186 16.06 4.51 -6.68
C LEU A 186 17.13 4.09 -7.68
N ASP A 187 18.32 3.76 -7.17
CA ASP A 187 19.34 3.06 -7.94
C ASP A 187 18.95 1.57 -8.13
N GLU A 188 19.57 0.91 -9.09
CA GLU A 188 19.29 -0.47 -9.48
C GLU A 188 19.36 -1.44 -8.28
N LYS A 189 20.38 -1.28 -7.40
CA LYS A 189 20.53 -2.08 -6.20
C LYS A 189 19.39 -1.89 -5.20
N SER A 190 18.90 -0.67 -5.08
CA SER A 190 17.76 -0.35 -4.21
C SER A 190 16.45 -0.86 -4.79
N VAL A 191 16.26 -0.81 -6.11
CA VAL A 191 15.12 -1.42 -6.80
C VAL A 191 15.04 -2.91 -6.50
N GLU A 192 16.16 -3.66 -6.63
CA GLU A 192 16.19 -5.09 -6.33
C GLU A 192 15.85 -5.40 -4.86
N LYS A 193 16.34 -4.58 -3.91
CA LYS A 193 15.97 -4.72 -2.50
C LYS A 193 14.47 -4.52 -2.29
N VAL A 194 13.89 -3.45 -2.83
CA VAL A 194 12.47 -3.15 -2.67
C VAL A 194 11.60 -4.23 -3.30
N LYS A 195 11.95 -4.75 -4.49
CA LYS A 195 11.27 -5.89 -5.11
C LYS A 195 11.25 -7.12 -4.20
N LYS A 196 12.40 -7.43 -3.58
CA LYS A 196 12.50 -8.55 -2.64
C LYS A 196 11.59 -8.35 -1.42
N ILE A 197 11.61 -7.16 -0.82
CA ILE A 197 10.76 -6.83 0.33
C ILE A 197 9.28 -6.97 -0.04
N ILE A 198 8.84 -6.42 -1.17
CA ILE A 198 7.46 -6.52 -1.66
C ILE A 198 7.04 -7.99 -1.78
N LYS A 199 7.86 -8.84 -2.41
CA LYS A 199 7.56 -10.26 -2.53
C LYS A 199 7.43 -10.96 -1.17
N GLN A 200 8.36 -10.70 -0.26
CA GLN A 200 8.33 -11.27 1.09
C GLN A 200 7.06 -10.86 1.86
N ARG A 201 6.61 -9.59 1.73
CA ARG A 201 5.37 -9.14 2.37
C ARG A 201 4.13 -9.82 1.76
N ALA A 202 4.10 -10.04 0.45
CA ALA A 202 3.03 -10.80 -0.20
C ALA A 202 3.04 -12.27 0.25
N GLU A 203 4.19 -12.92 0.26
CA GLU A 203 4.35 -14.30 0.76
C GLU A 203 3.92 -14.44 2.23
N ALA A 204 4.06 -13.37 3.03
CA ALA A 204 3.56 -13.30 4.40
C ALA A 204 2.04 -13.05 4.50
N GLY A 205 1.33 -12.91 3.38
CA GLY A 205 -0.12 -12.78 3.32
C GLY A 205 -0.66 -11.38 3.02
N ALA A 206 0.19 -10.35 2.89
CA ALA A 206 -0.28 -9.02 2.57
C ALA A 206 -0.79 -8.91 1.12
N LEU A 207 -1.90 -8.19 0.92
CA LEU A 207 -2.30 -7.71 -0.41
C LEU A 207 -1.47 -6.48 -0.75
N ILE A 208 -0.78 -6.52 -1.90
CA ILE A 208 0.08 -5.42 -2.33
C ILE A 208 -0.42 -4.84 -3.66
N ILE A 209 -0.58 -3.53 -3.69
CA ILE A 209 -0.92 -2.75 -4.88
C ILE A 209 0.27 -1.83 -5.19
N VAL A 210 0.81 -1.96 -6.40
CA VAL A 210 1.97 -1.18 -6.85
C VAL A 210 1.65 -0.49 -8.16
N SER A 211 1.79 0.83 -8.23
CA SER A 211 1.85 1.51 -9.52
C SER A 211 3.30 1.57 -10.01
N CYS A 212 3.50 1.35 -11.29
CA CYS A 212 4.80 1.54 -11.93
C CYS A 212 4.63 1.76 -13.43
N HIS A 213 5.40 2.67 -14.01
CA HIS A 213 5.42 2.87 -15.44
C HIS A 213 6.35 1.88 -16.15
N ASP A 214 7.31 1.30 -15.43
CA ASP A 214 8.24 0.29 -15.95
C ASP A 214 7.58 -1.09 -15.97
N ARG A 215 7.43 -1.64 -17.19
CA ARG A 215 6.84 -2.96 -17.39
C ARG A 215 7.73 -4.07 -16.86
N GLU A 216 9.04 -3.97 -17.04
CA GLU A 216 9.97 -5.05 -16.67
C GLU A 216 9.95 -5.26 -15.15
N ILE A 217 9.86 -4.19 -14.39
CA ILE A 217 9.73 -4.28 -12.92
C ILE A 217 8.43 -4.99 -12.54
N LEU A 218 7.28 -4.56 -13.09
CA LEU A 218 5.99 -5.20 -12.79
C LEU A 218 5.97 -6.67 -13.25
N ASP A 219 6.57 -6.97 -14.41
CA ASP A 219 6.66 -8.32 -14.93
C ASP A 219 7.43 -9.27 -13.99
N GLN A 220 8.34 -8.74 -13.20
CA GLN A 220 9.13 -9.52 -12.25
C GLN A 220 8.45 -9.74 -10.88
N ILE A 221 7.53 -8.87 -10.48
CA ILE A 221 6.97 -8.92 -9.12
C ILE A 221 5.46 -9.18 -9.06
N ALA A 222 4.67 -8.74 -10.06
CA ALA A 222 3.22 -8.78 -9.98
C ALA A 222 2.63 -10.12 -10.42
N ASP A 223 1.60 -10.60 -9.71
CA ASP A 223 0.77 -11.74 -10.07
C ASP A 223 -0.26 -11.36 -11.15
N SER A 224 -0.68 -10.10 -11.16
CA SER A 224 -1.62 -9.55 -12.14
C SER A 224 -1.30 -8.09 -12.43
N ILE A 225 -1.43 -7.66 -13.69
CA ILE A 225 -1.16 -6.28 -14.11
C ILE A 225 -2.41 -5.70 -14.74
N TYR A 226 -2.93 -4.63 -14.14
CA TYR A 226 -4.00 -3.81 -14.67
C TYR A 226 -3.41 -2.65 -15.49
N TYR A 227 -3.85 -2.52 -16.73
CA TYR A 227 -3.47 -1.41 -17.60
C TYR A 227 -4.55 -0.33 -17.54
N MET A 228 -4.15 0.88 -17.19
CA MET A 228 -5.05 2.03 -17.05
C MET A 228 -4.78 3.09 -18.12
N GLU A 229 -5.86 3.57 -18.73
CA GLU A 229 -5.85 4.67 -19.69
C GLU A 229 -7.11 5.51 -19.51
N GLU A 230 -6.99 6.84 -19.48
CA GLU A 230 -8.08 7.79 -19.36
C GLU A 230 -9.12 7.44 -18.28
N GLY A 231 -8.63 7.04 -17.11
CA GLY A 231 -9.47 6.69 -15.97
C GLY A 231 -10.14 5.32 -16.03
N LYS A 232 -9.82 4.47 -17.01
CA LYS A 232 -10.39 3.13 -17.21
C LYS A 232 -9.35 2.03 -17.07
N ILE A 233 -9.78 0.84 -16.64
CA ILE A 233 -9.00 -0.39 -16.82
C ILE A 233 -9.31 -0.92 -18.22
N ILE A 234 -8.31 -0.88 -19.11
CA ILE A 234 -8.45 -1.33 -20.50
C ILE A 234 -8.03 -2.80 -20.69
N ARG A 235 -7.23 -3.34 -19.77
CA ARG A 235 -6.73 -4.71 -19.82
C ARG A 235 -6.31 -5.17 -18.44
N ASN A 236 -6.51 -6.46 -18.16
CA ASN A 236 -5.93 -7.18 -17.03
C ASN A 236 -5.13 -8.38 -17.56
N GLU A 237 -3.88 -8.52 -17.15
CA GLU A 237 -2.98 -9.60 -17.51
C GLU A 237 -2.61 -10.37 -16.23
N LYS A 238 -3.11 -11.61 -16.12
CA LYS A 238 -2.76 -12.54 -15.02
C LYS A 238 -1.54 -13.35 -15.41
N LYS A 239 -0.68 -13.63 -14.46
CA LYS A 239 0.53 -14.44 -14.63
C LYS A 239 0.40 -15.80 -13.96
#